data_afab4021e802d4bb831f92483d470d3a
#
_entry.id   afab4021e802d4bb831f92483d470d3a
#
_cell.length_a   1.000
_cell.length_b   1.000
_cell.length_c   1.000
_cell.angle_alpha   90.00
_cell.angle_beta   90.00
_cell.angle_gamma   90.00
#
_symmetry.space_group_name_H-M   'P 1'
#
loop_
_entity.id
_entity.type
_entity.pdbx_description
1 polymer ?
#
loop_
_entity_poly.entity_id
_entity_poly.type
_entity_poly.pdbx_seq_one_letter_code
_entity_poly.pdbx_strand_id
1 'polypeptide(L)'
;MCLAKCRDTDYIDFLIATPRAVTCTEAAKVQPDAPQPPAHDAFTRLLRRLEPDPETLWQEARPMVHTKGGVLVVDDSTLDKPYAEKIELVNRHWSGKHKAVVWGINLITMVWTDGDRITPVDYRIYDKVHDGLTKNDHFLAMLHAAKGRGFEPSCVAFDSWYSSLENLKAVRELGWTFLTQLKVNRKVDVARAGTRAVGEAAIEVSGTLAHLPGFGAIRVFRVVSRDGDVEYWATNDLAMDELARLTVAERSWSIETYHRVLKQCCGVERAQVRSARGQRNHIGMSIRAFLRLERNFFRTGVSWYEAKARIIREAVRAYIAQPLYKLT
;
A
#
# COMPACT_ATOMS: atom_id res chain seq x y z
N MET A 1 8.72 -11.94 35.44
CA MET A 1 8.38 -11.06 34.32
C MET A 1 6.88 -11.17 34.09
N CYS A 2 6.09 -10.10 34.31
CA CYS A 2 4.64 -10.17 34.06
C CYS A 2 4.36 -10.35 32.57
N LEU A 3 3.63 -11.40 32.19
CA LEU A 3 3.19 -11.62 30.82
C LEU A 3 2.34 -10.43 30.34
N ALA A 4 2.56 -10.03 29.10
CA ALA A 4 1.80 -8.94 28.52
C ALA A 4 0.32 -9.32 28.37
N LYS A 5 -0.58 -8.55 28.98
CA LYS A 5 -2.04 -8.81 28.95
C LYS A 5 -2.70 -8.59 27.57
N CYS A 6 -1.98 -7.97 26.61
CA CYS A 6 -2.49 -7.68 25.28
C CYS A 6 -1.42 -8.01 24.24
N ARG A 7 -1.78 -8.76 23.21
CA ARG A 7 -0.97 -9.15 22.05
C ARG A 7 -1.37 -8.31 20.83
N ASP A 8 -0.51 -8.29 19.84
CA ASP A 8 -0.77 -7.69 18.53
C ASP A 8 -2.01 -8.32 17.85
N THR A 9 -2.20 -9.64 18.00
CA THR A 9 -3.38 -10.34 17.50
C THR A 9 -4.68 -9.76 18.05
N ASP A 10 -4.74 -9.43 19.34
CA ASP A 10 -5.93 -8.89 19.98
C ASP A 10 -6.30 -7.51 19.40
N TYR A 11 -5.29 -6.70 19.07
CA TYR A 11 -5.51 -5.41 18.43
C TYR A 11 -5.88 -5.55 16.95
N ILE A 12 -5.27 -6.48 16.21
CA ILE A 12 -5.60 -6.74 14.80
C ILE A 12 -7.04 -7.25 14.68
N ASP A 13 -7.47 -8.16 15.54
CA ASP A 13 -8.85 -8.67 15.54
C ASP A 13 -9.85 -7.57 15.85
N PHE A 14 -9.51 -6.67 16.78
CA PHE A 14 -10.28 -5.44 17.02
C PHE A 14 -10.36 -4.55 15.78
N LEU A 15 -9.25 -4.32 15.04
CA LEU A 15 -9.26 -3.52 13.80
C LEU A 15 -10.17 -4.12 12.73
N ILE A 16 -10.19 -5.45 12.60
CA ILE A 16 -11.07 -6.16 11.69
C ILE A 16 -12.53 -6.01 12.11
N ALA A 17 -12.83 -6.16 13.40
CA ALA A 17 -14.19 -6.18 13.91
C ALA A 17 -14.83 -4.80 14.04
N THR A 18 -14.06 -3.78 14.49
CA THR A 18 -14.64 -2.46 14.78
C THR A 18 -15.18 -1.76 13.54
N PRO A 19 -16.41 -1.25 13.56
CA PRO A 19 -16.99 -0.55 12.43
C PRO A 19 -16.45 0.87 12.27
N ARG A 20 -16.12 1.56 13.39
CA ARG A 20 -15.85 3.00 13.33
C ARG A 20 -14.79 3.52 14.28
N ALA A 21 -14.90 3.26 15.57
CA ALA A 21 -14.01 3.84 16.58
C ALA A 21 -12.74 3.01 16.77
N VAL A 22 -11.58 3.59 16.47
CA VAL A 22 -10.26 2.92 16.61
C VAL A 22 -9.50 3.62 17.74
N THR A 23 -9.95 3.41 18.99
CA THR A 23 -9.27 3.90 20.20
C THR A 23 -8.95 2.73 21.14
N CYS A 24 -7.90 2.88 21.95
CA CYS A 24 -7.56 1.87 22.96
C CYS A 24 -8.68 1.68 24.01
N THR A 25 -9.46 2.75 24.26
CA THR A 25 -10.63 2.69 25.15
C THR A 25 -11.73 1.83 24.55
N GLU A 26 -12.04 2.00 23.26
CA GLU A 26 -13.03 1.18 22.59
C GLU A 26 -12.55 -0.28 22.46
N ALA A 27 -11.27 -0.48 22.14
CA ALA A 27 -10.69 -1.81 22.10
C ALA A 27 -10.85 -2.58 23.43
N ALA A 28 -10.74 -1.86 24.56
CA ALA A 28 -10.95 -2.47 25.88
C ALA A 28 -12.42 -2.79 26.17
N LYS A 29 -13.36 -1.94 25.75
CA LYS A 29 -14.80 -2.11 25.99
C LYS A 29 -15.41 -3.30 25.25
N VAL A 30 -14.85 -3.66 24.10
CA VAL A 30 -15.35 -4.75 23.24
C VAL A 30 -14.63 -6.07 23.47
N GLN A 31 -13.80 -6.17 24.51
CA GLN A 31 -13.17 -7.45 24.85
C GLN A 31 -14.22 -8.43 25.34
N PRO A 32 -14.07 -9.74 25.00
CA PRO A 32 -14.91 -10.78 25.56
C PRO A 32 -14.86 -10.79 27.08
N ASP A 33 -15.97 -11.22 27.70
CA ASP A 33 -16.02 -11.45 29.14
C ASP A 33 -14.98 -12.46 29.57
N ALA A 34 -14.04 -12.01 30.39
CA ALA A 34 -12.95 -12.81 30.94
C ALA A 34 -12.62 -12.32 32.35
N PRO A 35 -12.03 -13.16 33.20
CA PRO A 35 -11.71 -12.74 34.59
C PRO A 35 -10.83 -11.50 34.67
N GLN A 36 -9.99 -11.25 33.68
CA GLN A 36 -9.10 -10.08 33.62
C GLN A 36 -8.88 -9.63 32.16
N PRO A 37 -9.88 -9.03 31.50
CA PRO A 37 -9.75 -8.58 30.12
C PRO A 37 -8.69 -7.46 30.02
N PRO A 38 -8.05 -7.29 28.84
CA PRO A 38 -7.13 -6.19 28.61
C PRO A 38 -7.82 -4.85 28.77
N ALA A 39 -7.32 -3.99 29.67
CA ALA A 39 -7.80 -2.62 29.85
C ALA A 39 -7.18 -1.69 28.78
N HIS A 40 -7.70 -0.46 28.66
CA HIS A 40 -7.26 0.52 27.66
C HIS A 40 -5.76 0.82 27.72
N ASP A 41 -5.16 0.79 28.89
CA ASP A 41 -3.73 1.01 29.11
C ASP A 41 -2.88 -0.16 28.58
N ALA A 42 -3.40 -1.40 28.56
CA ALA A 42 -2.71 -2.56 27.98
C ALA A 42 -2.57 -2.37 26.46
N PHE A 43 -3.63 -1.90 25.76
CA PHE A 43 -3.59 -1.55 24.34
C PHE A 43 -2.67 -0.36 24.07
N THR A 44 -2.70 0.66 24.91
CA THR A 44 -1.79 1.82 24.78
C THR A 44 -0.33 1.40 24.96
N ARG A 45 -0.03 0.53 25.94
CA ARG A 45 1.31 -0.04 26.14
C ARG A 45 1.71 -0.94 24.98
N LEU A 46 0.80 -1.72 24.39
CA LEU A 46 1.07 -2.51 23.20
C LEU A 46 1.61 -1.64 22.07
N LEU A 47 0.88 -0.58 21.71
CA LEU A 47 1.27 0.35 20.65
C LEU A 47 2.61 1.06 20.89
N ARG A 48 3.02 1.21 22.15
CA ARG A 48 4.27 1.90 22.52
C ARG A 48 5.47 0.97 22.69
N ARG A 49 5.26 -0.31 23.05
CA ARG A 49 6.35 -1.24 23.35
C ARG A 49 6.88 -2.00 22.15
N LEU A 50 6.00 -2.27 21.14
CA LEU A 50 6.43 -2.97 19.94
C LEU A 50 7.41 -2.11 19.15
N GLU A 51 8.42 -2.76 18.57
CA GLU A 51 9.23 -2.13 17.54
C GLU A 51 8.48 -2.19 16.21
N PRO A 52 8.33 -1.05 15.52
CA PRO A 52 7.73 -1.03 14.20
C PRO A 52 8.64 -1.75 13.20
N ASP A 53 8.17 -2.88 12.68
CA ASP A 53 8.99 -3.76 11.86
C ASP A 53 8.24 -4.31 10.64
N PRO A 54 8.65 -3.95 9.41
CA PRO A 54 8.11 -4.54 8.19
C PRO A 54 8.41 -6.04 8.04
N GLU A 55 9.44 -6.55 8.71
CA GLU A 55 9.79 -7.97 8.64
C GLU A 55 8.71 -8.87 9.25
N THR A 56 8.06 -8.41 10.32
CA THR A 56 6.89 -9.10 10.89
C THR A 56 5.78 -9.28 9.85
N LEU A 57 5.52 -8.25 9.03
CA LEU A 57 4.58 -8.36 7.92
C LEU A 57 5.03 -9.42 6.91
N TRP A 58 6.31 -9.40 6.52
CA TRP A 58 6.85 -10.35 5.56
C TRP A 58 6.74 -11.80 6.05
N GLN A 59 7.04 -12.07 7.30
CA GLN A 59 6.92 -13.42 7.87
C GLN A 59 5.47 -13.95 7.79
N GLU A 60 4.47 -13.11 8.00
CA GLU A 60 3.06 -13.48 7.84
C GLU A 60 2.62 -13.57 6.36
N ALA A 61 3.18 -12.74 5.48
CA ALA A 61 2.84 -12.69 4.05
C ALA A 61 3.49 -13.81 3.24
N ARG A 62 4.70 -14.20 3.60
CA ARG A 62 5.52 -15.18 2.86
C ARG A 62 4.77 -16.44 2.42
N PRO A 63 3.93 -17.09 3.25
CA PRO A 63 3.20 -18.30 2.83
C PRO A 63 2.14 -18.05 1.74
N MET A 64 1.82 -16.78 1.44
CA MET A 64 0.82 -16.39 0.44
C MET A 64 1.45 -15.94 -0.88
N VAL A 65 2.77 -15.89 -0.95
CA VAL A 65 3.51 -15.30 -2.07
C VAL A 65 4.31 -16.37 -2.80
N HIS A 66 4.28 -16.33 -4.13
CA HIS A 66 5.24 -17.02 -4.97
C HIS A 66 6.32 -16.02 -5.39
N THR A 67 7.52 -16.15 -4.82
CA THR A 67 8.60 -15.19 -5.06
C THR A 67 9.11 -15.18 -6.51
N LYS A 68 8.85 -16.25 -7.26
CA LYS A 68 9.14 -16.34 -8.70
C LYS A 68 7.89 -16.02 -9.51
N GLY A 69 7.96 -14.97 -10.33
CA GLY A 69 6.83 -14.47 -11.10
C GLY A 69 5.95 -13.50 -10.31
N GLY A 70 4.76 -13.21 -10.86
CA GLY A 70 3.89 -12.15 -10.36
C GLY A 70 4.44 -10.75 -10.61
N VAL A 71 3.73 -9.75 -10.15
CA VAL A 71 4.10 -8.33 -10.28
C VAL A 71 4.32 -7.75 -8.88
N LEU A 72 5.43 -7.06 -8.68
CA LEU A 72 5.62 -6.19 -7.53
C LEU A 72 5.10 -4.80 -7.90
N VAL A 73 4.23 -4.24 -7.09
CA VAL A 73 3.67 -2.90 -7.29
C VAL A 73 4.06 -2.02 -6.12
N VAL A 74 4.65 -0.86 -6.41
CA VAL A 74 5.02 0.13 -5.39
C VAL A 74 4.27 1.42 -5.62
N ASP A 75 3.59 1.88 -4.58
CA ASP A 75 2.89 3.15 -4.58
C ASP A 75 2.81 3.73 -3.17
N ASP A 76 2.46 5.01 -3.05
CA ASP A 76 2.23 5.64 -1.77
C ASP A 76 0.81 6.21 -1.62
N SER A 77 0.34 6.18 -0.40
CA SER A 77 -0.94 6.77 -0.04
C SER A 77 -0.79 7.71 1.14
N THR A 78 -1.41 8.88 1.07
CA THR A 78 -1.54 9.76 2.22
C THR A 78 -2.70 9.27 3.10
N LEU A 79 -2.38 8.98 4.36
CA LEU A 79 -3.34 8.66 5.40
C LEU A 79 -3.83 9.97 6.00
N ASP A 80 -5.06 10.35 5.69
CA ASP A 80 -5.64 11.65 6.04
C ASP A 80 -5.74 11.84 7.56
N LYS A 81 -5.22 12.97 8.05
CA LYS A 81 -5.26 13.39 9.47
C LYS A 81 -5.62 14.88 9.58
N PRO A 82 -6.78 15.30 9.06
CA PRO A 82 -7.10 16.73 8.89
C PRO A 82 -7.16 17.53 10.19
N TYR A 83 -7.40 16.87 11.33
CA TYR A 83 -7.54 17.51 12.64
C TYR A 83 -6.36 17.20 13.58
N ALA A 84 -5.24 16.68 13.05
CA ALA A 84 -4.12 16.25 13.86
C ALA A 84 -3.14 17.40 14.12
N GLU A 85 -3.26 18.05 15.25
CA GLU A 85 -2.32 19.10 15.69
C GLU A 85 -1.11 18.55 16.46
N LYS A 86 -1.27 17.38 17.11
CA LYS A 86 -0.28 16.82 18.08
C LYS A 86 0.13 15.39 17.78
N ILE A 87 -0.17 14.88 16.59
CA ILE A 87 0.24 13.55 16.17
C ILE A 87 1.59 13.69 15.47
N GLU A 88 2.60 13.03 16.03
CA GLU A 88 3.90 12.88 15.38
C GLU A 88 3.74 12.15 14.02
N LEU A 89 4.65 12.34 13.07
CA LEU A 89 4.64 11.86 11.69
C LEU A 89 3.65 12.59 10.76
N VAL A 90 2.69 13.35 11.29
CA VAL A 90 1.76 14.11 10.45
C VAL A 90 2.49 15.31 9.84
N ASN A 91 2.43 15.40 8.53
CA ASN A 91 3.04 16.48 7.76
C ASN A 91 2.16 16.84 6.55
N ARG A 92 2.57 17.85 5.81
CA ARG A 92 1.91 18.25 4.56
C ARG A 92 2.37 17.35 3.42
N HIS A 93 1.42 16.64 2.81
CA HIS A 93 1.64 15.78 1.65
C HIS A 93 0.65 16.11 0.53
N TRP A 94 1.09 15.98 -0.71
CA TRP A 94 0.17 16.01 -1.85
C TRP A 94 -0.73 14.78 -1.80
N SER A 95 -2.02 14.99 -1.99
CA SER A 95 -3.01 13.91 -2.08
C SER A 95 -3.67 13.94 -3.46
N GLY A 96 -3.48 12.90 -4.24
CA GLY A 96 -4.14 12.72 -5.53
C GLY A 96 -5.67 12.68 -5.40
N LYS A 97 -6.18 12.08 -4.31
CA LYS A 97 -7.61 12.03 -3.99
C LYS A 97 -8.24 13.43 -3.83
N HIS A 98 -7.54 14.33 -3.15
CA HIS A 98 -8.04 15.69 -2.87
C HIS A 98 -7.54 16.71 -3.89
N LYS A 99 -6.62 16.33 -4.79
CA LYS A 99 -5.91 17.22 -5.71
C LYS A 99 -5.36 18.47 -5.00
N ALA A 100 -4.89 18.29 -3.76
CA ALA A 100 -4.43 19.35 -2.88
C ALA A 100 -3.37 18.84 -1.89
N VAL A 101 -2.67 19.76 -1.24
CA VAL A 101 -1.80 19.44 -0.11
C VAL A 101 -2.66 19.29 1.14
N VAL A 102 -2.56 18.15 1.80
CA VAL A 102 -3.33 17.79 3.00
C VAL A 102 -2.41 17.46 4.17
N TRP A 103 -2.94 17.53 5.38
CA TRP A 103 -2.28 16.99 6.57
C TRP A 103 -2.50 15.48 6.65
N GLY A 104 -1.42 14.71 6.78
CA GLY A 104 -1.50 13.26 6.85
C GLY A 104 -0.16 12.60 7.13
N ILE A 105 -0.19 11.27 7.15
CA ILE A 105 1.00 10.40 7.22
C ILE A 105 1.15 9.74 5.86
N ASN A 106 2.33 9.81 5.27
CA ASN A 106 2.57 9.17 3.98
C ASN A 106 3.07 7.73 4.20
N LEU A 107 2.32 6.79 3.64
CA LEU A 107 2.59 5.36 3.65
C LEU A 107 3.00 4.91 2.25
N ILE A 108 4.23 4.42 2.12
CA ILE A 108 4.73 3.76 0.91
C ILE A 108 4.54 2.25 1.10
N THR A 109 3.96 1.56 0.14
CA THR A 109 3.71 0.12 0.22
C THR A 109 4.22 -0.59 -1.02
N MET A 110 4.78 -1.78 -0.83
CA MET A 110 5.05 -2.74 -1.89
C MET A 110 4.07 -3.91 -1.73
N VAL A 111 3.28 -4.17 -2.76
CA VAL A 111 2.41 -5.34 -2.84
C VAL A 111 2.91 -6.29 -3.92
N TRP A 112 2.74 -7.57 -3.69
CA TRP A 112 2.88 -8.61 -4.71
C TRP A 112 1.49 -9.06 -5.17
N THR A 113 1.35 -9.27 -6.48
CA THR A 113 0.12 -9.82 -7.07
C THR A 113 0.42 -10.79 -8.20
N ASP A 114 -0.37 -11.85 -8.30
CA ASP A 114 -0.41 -12.77 -9.44
C ASP A 114 -1.64 -12.49 -10.36
N GLY A 115 -2.46 -11.50 -9.98
CA GLY A 115 -3.72 -11.16 -10.61
C GLY A 115 -4.93 -11.50 -9.73
N ASP A 116 -4.85 -12.59 -8.95
CA ASP A 116 -5.93 -13.06 -8.08
C ASP A 116 -5.75 -12.62 -6.62
N ARG A 117 -4.51 -12.47 -6.17
CA ARG A 117 -4.14 -12.12 -4.79
C ARG A 117 -3.45 -10.77 -4.72
N ILE A 118 -3.70 -10.06 -3.63
CA ILE A 118 -3.06 -8.79 -3.30
C ILE A 118 -2.35 -8.95 -1.96
N THR A 119 -1.05 -9.15 -1.99
CA THR A 119 -0.28 -9.44 -0.77
C THR A 119 0.71 -8.32 -0.48
N PRO A 120 0.49 -7.48 0.55
CA PRO A 120 1.49 -6.50 0.98
C PRO A 120 2.72 -7.24 1.52
N VAL A 121 3.89 -6.93 0.98
CA VAL A 121 5.16 -7.62 1.29
C VAL A 121 6.18 -6.72 1.97
N ASP A 122 6.03 -5.42 1.84
CA ASP A 122 6.83 -4.41 2.54
C ASP A 122 6.07 -3.09 2.66
N TYR A 123 6.43 -2.26 3.63
CA TYR A 123 5.92 -0.91 3.77
C TYR A 123 6.95 0.01 4.43
N ARG A 124 6.85 1.31 4.14
CA ARG A 124 7.61 2.38 4.80
C ARG A 124 6.68 3.51 5.16
N ILE A 125 6.97 4.17 6.28
CA ILE A 125 6.28 5.39 6.67
C ILE A 125 7.26 6.52 6.47
N TYR A 126 7.00 7.37 5.49
CA TYR A 126 7.85 8.48 5.13
C TYR A 126 7.72 9.61 6.15
N ASP A 127 8.75 9.80 6.95
CA ASP A 127 8.87 10.90 7.90
C ASP A 127 9.77 11.99 7.34
N LYS A 128 9.18 12.90 6.58
CA LYS A 128 9.88 13.98 5.88
C LYS A 128 10.84 14.80 6.77
N VAL A 129 10.57 14.86 8.06
CA VAL A 129 11.30 15.73 9.01
C VAL A 129 12.46 14.99 9.66
N HIS A 130 12.29 13.70 9.99
CA HIS A 130 13.22 12.98 10.85
C HIS A 130 14.00 11.84 10.19
N ASP A 131 13.50 11.28 9.06
CA ASP A 131 14.15 10.13 8.42
C ASP A 131 15.48 10.51 7.75
N GLY A 132 15.63 11.77 7.29
CA GLY A 132 16.75 12.18 6.43
C GLY A 132 16.77 11.46 5.07
N LEU A 133 15.71 10.72 4.76
CA LEU A 133 15.54 9.92 3.55
C LEU A 133 14.43 10.51 2.66
N THR A 134 14.55 10.30 1.36
CA THR A 134 13.50 10.61 0.40
C THR A 134 12.60 9.40 0.15
N LYS A 135 11.45 9.59 -0.50
CA LYS A 135 10.61 8.47 -0.95
C LYS A 135 11.37 7.54 -1.92
N ASN A 136 12.29 8.09 -2.71
CA ASN A 136 13.12 7.28 -3.62
C ASN A 136 14.10 6.39 -2.86
N ASP A 137 14.70 6.88 -1.76
CA ASP A 137 15.56 6.07 -0.90
C ASP A 137 14.78 4.91 -0.27
N HIS A 138 13.55 5.17 0.18
CA HIS A 138 12.66 4.11 0.66
C HIS A 138 12.31 3.09 -0.44
N PHE A 139 12.02 3.56 -1.66
CA PHE A 139 11.78 2.70 -2.81
C PHE A 139 12.96 1.77 -3.09
N LEU A 140 14.18 2.31 -3.16
CA LEU A 140 15.40 1.53 -3.35
C LEU A 140 15.60 0.49 -2.23
N ALA A 141 15.42 0.90 -0.98
CA ALA A 141 15.53 -0.02 0.16
C ALA A 141 14.52 -1.17 0.10
N MET A 142 13.29 -0.91 -0.38
CA MET A 142 12.26 -1.94 -0.56
C MET A 142 12.61 -2.90 -1.69
N LEU A 143 13.17 -2.41 -2.82
CA LEU A 143 13.67 -3.27 -3.90
C LEU A 143 14.78 -4.22 -3.42
N HIS A 144 15.74 -3.69 -2.69
CA HIS A 144 16.84 -4.50 -2.13
C HIS A 144 16.33 -5.52 -1.11
N ALA A 145 15.37 -5.14 -0.25
CA ALA A 145 14.73 -6.06 0.67
C ALA A 145 13.99 -7.18 -0.08
N ALA A 146 13.25 -6.86 -1.13
CA ALA A 146 12.56 -7.85 -1.96
C ALA A 146 13.58 -8.80 -2.63
N LYS A 147 14.71 -8.29 -3.16
CA LYS A 147 15.77 -9.12 -3.71
C LYS A 147 16.36 -10.06 -2.67
N GLY A 148 16.65 -9.55 -1.47
CA GLY A 148 17.16 -10.34 -0.34
C GLY A 148 16.18 -11.43 0.13
N ARG A 149 14.87 -11.24 -0.06
CA ARG A 149 13.81 -12.22 0.20
C ARG A 149 13.61 -13.23 -0.94
N GLY A 150 14.42 -13.14 -2.00
CA GLY A 150 14.40 -14.08 -3.13
C GLY A 150 13.33 -13.81 -4.18
N PHE A 151 12.83 -12.57 -4.28
CA PHE A 151 11.91 -12.21 -5.35
C PHE A 151 12.60 -12.20 -6.71
N GLU A 152 11.93 -12.79 -7.69
CA GLU A 152 12.21 -12.76 -9.13
C GLU A 152 10.89 -12.41 -9.84
N PRO A 153 10.40 -11.16 -9.74
CA PRO A 153 9.11 -10.77 -10.29
C PRO A 153 9.18 -10.74 -11.82
N SER A 154 8.05 -11.00 -12.48
CA SER A 154 7.93 -10.78 -13.92
C SER A 154 8.03 -9.30 -14.29
N CYS A 155 7.58 -8.42 -13.39
CA CYS A 155 7.67 -6.98 -13.56
C CYS A 155 7.57 -6.26 -12.20
N VAL A 156 8.21 -5.09 -12.10
CA VAL A 156 8.00 -4.12 -11.02
C VAL A 156 7.25 -2.93 -11.61
N ALA A 157 6.05 -2.65 -11.09
CA ALA A 157 5.20 -1.55 -11.54
C ALA A 157 5.18 -0.43 -10.51
N PHE A 158 5.29 0.81 -10.95
CA PHE A 158 5.26 2.02 -10.10
C PHE A 158 4.88 3.26 -10.91
N ASP A 159 4.43 4.30 -10.21
CA ASP A 159 4.00 5.54 -10.84
C ASP A 159 5.16 6.44 -11.29
N SER A 160 4.83 7.56 -11.92
CA SER A 160 5.80 8.53 -12.44
C SER A 160 6.64 9.21 -11.36
N TRP A 161 6.22 9.18 -10.10
CA TRP A 161 6.99 9.75 -8.99
C TRP A 161 8.28 8.98 -8.74
N TYR A 162 8.21 7.65 -8.87
CA TYR A 162 9.35 6.77 -8.68
C TYR A 162 10.15 6.52 -9.97
N SER A 163 9.80 7.13 -11.12
CA SER A 163 10.48 6.94 -12.40
C SER A 163 11.81 7.74 -12.54
N SER A 164 12.53 7.95 -11.42
CA SER A 164 13.86 8.56 -11.45
C SER A 164 14.86 7.68 -12.21
N LEU A 165 15.90 8.29 -12.79
CA LEU A 165 16.92 7.53 -13.52
C LEU A 165 17.63 6.51 -12.62
N GLU A 166 17.87 6.86 -11.38
CA GLU A 166 18.48 6.01 -10.37
C GLU A 166 17.60 4.78 -10.08
N ASN A 167 16.31 4.98 -9.84
CA ASN A 167 15.38 3.88 -9.58
C ASN A 167 15.27 2.93 -10.78
N LEU A 168 15.18 3.47 -12.01
CA LEU A 168 15.14 2.66 -13.23
C LEU A 168 16.41 1.82 -13.38
N LYS A 169 17.58 2.41 -13.11
CA LYS A 169 18.85 1.67 -13.12
C LYS A 169 18.90 0.59 -12.07
N ALA A 170 18.46 0.87 -10.85
CA ALA A 170 18.42 -0.11 -9.77
C ALA A 170 17.55 -1.33 -10.14
N VAL A 171 16.35 -1.11 -10.70
CA VAL A 171 15.51 -2.23 -11.16
C VAL A 171 16.23 -3.07 -12.23
N ARG A 172 16.90 -2.42 -13.19
CA ARG A 172 17.68 -3.11 -14.24
C ARG A 172 18.88 -3.88 -13.66
N GLU A 173 19.60 -3.30 -12.71
CA GLU A 173 20.77 -3.94 -12.05
C GLU A 173 20.37 -5.17 -11.22
N LEU A 174 19.15 -5.19 -10.70
CA LEU A 174 18.55 -6.37 -10.06
C LEU A 174 18.18 -7.48 -11.06
N GLY A 175 18.27 -7.20 -12.36
CA GLY A 175 17.86 -8.11 -13.43
C GLY A 175 16.35 -8.15 -13.65
N TRP A 176 15.62 -7.10 -13.23
CA TRP A 176 14.17 -7.06 -13.28
C TRP A 176 13.65 -6.18 -14.41
N THR A 177 12.44 -6.50 -14.88
CA THR A 177 11.66 -5.66 -15.78
C THR A 177 10.87 -4.64 -14.97
N PHE A 178 10.73 -3.42 -15.48
CA PHE A 178 9.80 -2.43 -14.93
C PHE A 178 8.69 -2.06 -15.91
N LEU A 179 7.57 -1.60 -15.39
CA LEU A 179 6.56 -0.84 -16.09
C LEU A 179 6.20 0.40 -15.26
N THR A 180 6.40 1.59 -15.82
CA THR A 180 6.16 2.85 -15.10
C THR A 180 5.60 3.94 -16.01
N GLN A 181 4.84 4.86 -15.42
CA GLN A 181 4.46 6.07 -16.13
C GLN A 181 5.63 7.05 -16.23
N LEU A 182 5.73 7.74 -17.35
CA LEU A 182 6.64 8.87 -17.55
C LEU A 182 5.86 10.18 -17.47
N LYS A 183 6.45 11.18 -16.82
CA LYS A 183 5.93 12.55 -16.91
C LYS A 183 5.99 13.03 -18.34
N VAL A 184 4.98 13.76 -18.80
CA VAL A 184 4.85 14.26 -20.18
C VAL A 184 6.07 15.05 -20.68
N ASN A 185 6.80 15.70 -19.76
CA ASN A 185 8.02 16.46 -20.05
C ASN A 185 9.30 15.61 -19.98
N ARG A 186 9.22 14.28 -19.72
CA ARG A 186 10.38 13.40 -19.69
C ARG A 186 11.05 13.36 -21.06
N LYS A 187 12.36 13.59 -21.09
CA LYS A 187 13.11 13.61 -22.35
C LYS A 187 13.42 12.21 -22.85
N VAL A 188 13.11 11.97 -24.13
CA VAL A 188 13.42 10.73 -24.85
C VAL A 188 13.89 11.06 -26.26
N ASP A 189 14.64 10.14 -26.88
CA ASP A 189 15.05 10.25 -28.29
C ASP A 189 14.47 9.07 -29.07
N VAL A 190 13.58 9.34 -30.00
CA VAL A 190 12.97 8.36 -30.90
C VAL A 190 13.68 8.37 -32.23
N ALA A 191 14.09 7.22 -32.74
CA ALA A 191 14.74 7.03 -34.02
C ALA A 191 16.04 7.87 -34.22
N ARG A 192 16.72 8.28 -33.15
CA ARG A 192 17.90 9.16 -33.17
C ARG A 192 17.62 10.53 -33.81
N ALA A 193 16.38 11.00 -33.71
CA ALA A 193 15.94 12.28 -34.27
C ALA A 193 16.17 13.48 -33.33
N GLY A 194 16.91 13.24 -32.23
CA GLY A 194 17.20 14.24 -31.20
C GLY A 194 16.22 14.12 -30.00
N THR A 195 16.72 14.58 -28.85
CA THR A 195 16.02 14.49 -27.57
C THR A 195 14.90 15.52 -27.46
N ARG A 196 13.69 15.09 -27.18
CA ARG A 196 12.49 15.93 -26.95
C ARG A 196 11.64 15.39 -25.80
N ALA A 197 10.64 16.14 -25.35
CA ALA A 197 9.69 15.66 -24.36
C ALA A 197 8.88 14.48 -24.92
N VAL A 198 8.56 13.48 -24.10
CA VAL A 198 7.80 12.31 -24.54
C VAL A 198 6.42 12.71 -25.09
N GLY A 199 5.81 13.77 -24.57
CA GLY A 199 4.57 14.32 -25.07
C GLY A 199 4.65 14.97 -26.46
N GLU A 200 5.87 15.31 -26.92
CA GLU A 200 6.16 15.89 -28.24
C GLU A 200 6.71 14.85 -29.23
N ALA A 201 7.01 13.64 -28.73
CA ALA A 201 7.56 12.56 -29.54
C ALA A 201 6.43 11.74 -30.20
N ALA A 202 6.71 11.17 -31.38
CA ALA A 202 5.80 10.25 -32.06
C ALA A 202 5.83 8.90 -31.35
N ILE A 203 4.97 8.75 -30.35
CA ILE A 203 4.79 7.50 -29.59
C ILE A 203 3.48 6.84 -29.99
N GLU A 204 3.56 5.57 -30.39
CA GLU A 204 2.42 4.77 -30.82
C GLU A 204 1.80 4.02 -29.63
N VAL A 205 0.53 3.64 -29.79
CA VAL A 205 -0.21 2.81 -28.81
C VAL A 205 0.43 1.42 -28.71
N SER A 206 0.84 0.85 -29.84
CA SER A 206 1.52 -0.45 -29.94
C SER A 206 2.93 -0.47 -29.32
N GLY A 207 3.45 0.71 -28.96
CA GLY A 207 4.76 0.90 -28.34
C GLY A 207 5.86 1.27 -29.35
N THR A 208 6.65 2.28 -28.98
CA THR A 208 7.75 2.84 -29.77
C THR A 208 9.06 2.62 -29.03
N LEU A 209 10.10 2.15 -29.74
CA LEU A 209 11.45 2.10 -29.19
C LEU A 209 12.04 3.51 -29.10
N ALA A 210 12.53 3.86 -27.92
CA ALA A 210 13.13 5.16 -27.65
C ALA A 210 14.41 5.01 -26.84
N HIS A 211 15.29 5.99 -26.93
CA HIS A 211 16.44 6.10 -26.03
C HIS A 211 16.09 7.06 -24.90
N LEU A 212 16.19 6.58 -23.66
CA LEU A 212 16.09 7.42 -22.47
C LEU A 212 17.49 7.89 -22.08
N PRO A 213 17.78 9.21 -22.11
CA PRO A 213 19.10 9.74 -21.77
C PRO A 213 19.57 9.26 -20.39
N GLY A 214 20.79 8.74 -20.33
CA GLY A 214 21.41 8.20 -19.11
C GLY A 214 20.95 6.79 -18.69
N PHE A 215 19.95 6.22 -19.37
CA PHE A 215 19.47 4.85 -19.11
C PHE A 215 19.77 3.90 -20.28
N GLY A 216 19.42 4.29 -21.50
CA GLY A 216 19.54 3.45 -22.70
C GLY A 216 18.20 3.20 -23.38
N ALA A 217 18.10 2.08 -24.09
CA ALA A 217 16.89 1.73 -24.82
C ALA A 217 15.73 1.37 -23.86
N ILE A 218 14.56 1.89 -24.19
CA ILE A 218 13.27 1.57 -23.55
C ILE A 218 12.19 1.43 -24.61
N ARG A 219 11.11 0.78 -24.26
CA ARG A 219 9.87 0.79 -25.05
C ARG A 219 8.87 1.70 -24.36
N VAL A 220 8.26 2.61 -25.11
CA VAL A 220 7.29 3.59 -24.60
C VAL A 220 5.97 3.39 -25.31
N PHE A 221 4.87 3.36 -24.56
CA PHE A 221 3.51 3.24 -25.06
C PHE A 221 2.75 4.54 -24.78
N ARG A 222 1.94 4.96 -25.75
CA ARG A 222 0.98 6.05 -25.57
C ARG A 222 -0.37 5.47 -25.24
N VAL A 223 -0.92 5.85 -24.10
CA VAL A 223 -2.23 5.40 -23.62
C VAL A 223 -3.16 6.59 -23.57
N VAL A 224 -4.35 6.45 -24.14
CA VAL A 224 -5.40 7.47 -24.09
C VAL A 224 -6.52 6.95 -23.21
N SER A 225 -6.81 7.65 -22.12
CA SER A 225 -7.92 7.34 -21.24
C SER A 225 -9.26 7.64 -21.90
N ARG A 226 -10.36 7.14 -21.33
CA ARG A 226 -11.72 7.44 -21.84
C ARG A 226 -12.05 8.93 -21.78
N ASP A 227 -11.46 9.66 -20.85
CA ASP A 227 -11.66 11.10 -20.65
C ASP A 227 -10.75 11.95 -21.56
N GLY A 228 -9.94 11.31 -22.41
CA GLY A 228 -9.04 11.96 -23.36
C GLY A 228 -7.65 12.29 -22.80
N ASP A 229 -7.38 12.00 -21.54
CA ASP A 229 -6.06 12.19 -20.96
C ASP A 229 -5.03 11.24 -21.59
N VAL A 230 -3.84 11.75 -21.87
CA VAL A 230 -2.76 10.99 -22.49
C VAL A 230 -1.67 10.67 -21.45
N GLU A 231 -1.40 9.39 -21.30
CA GLU A 231 -0.33 8.87 -20.45
C GLU A 231 0.75 8.19 -21.30
N TYR A 232 1.98 8.21 -20.80
CA TYR A 232 3.11 7.53 -21.41
C TYR A 232 3.67 6.50 -20.43
N TRP A 233 3.64 5.23 -20.85
CA TRP A 233 4.15 4.12 -20.06
C TRP A 233 5.43 3.59 -20.67
N ALA A 234 6.44 3.32 -19.84
CA ALA A 234 7.75 2.87 -20.28
C ALA A 234 8.18 1.58 -19.59
N THR A 235 8.94 0.77 -20.33
CA THR A 235 9.54 -0.47 -19.83
C THR A 235 10.94 -0.66 -20.41
N ASN A 236 11.79 -1.41 -19.70
CA ASN A 236 13.08 -1.91 -20.21
C ASN A 236 12.96 -3.25 -20.95
N ASP A 237 11.78 -3.87 -20.98
CA ASP A 237 11.49 -5.00 -21.87
C ASP A 237 11.16 -4.49 -23.27
N LEU A 238 12.12 -4.55 -24.17
CA LEU A 238 11.97 -4.05 -25.54
C LEU A 238 11.04 -4.93 -26.39
N ALA A 239 10.73 -6.15 -25.97
CA ALA A 239 9.84 -7.07 -26.64
C ALA A 239 8.39 -6.98 -26.12
N MET A 240 8.14 -6.30 -25.00
CA MET A 240 6.79 -6.16 -24.44
C MET A 240 5.84 -5.58 -25.47
N ASP A 241 4.76 -6.28 -25.76
CA ASP A 241 3.67 -5.79 -26.62
C ASP A 241 2.59 -5.06 -25.81
N GLU A 242 1.58 -4.55 -26.49
CA GLU A 242 0.46 -3.82 -25.87
C GLU A 242 -0.34 -4.71 -24.91
N LEU A 243 -0.56 -5.98 -25.26
CA LEU A 243 -1.34 -6.90 -24.43
C LEU A 243 -0.59 -7.24 -23.12
N ALA A 244 0.71 -7.50 -23.22
CA ALA A 244 1.55 -7.72 -22.04
C ALA A 244 1.58 -6.48 -21.13
N ARG A 245 1.71 -5.27 -21.72
CA ARG A 245 1.62 -4.01 -20.97
C ARG A 245 0.27 -3.85 -20.28
N LEU A 246 -0.84 -4.11 -20.98
CA LEU A 246 -2.19 -4.05 -20.41
C LEU A 246 -2.34 -5.00 -19.22
N THR A 247 -1.87 -6.23 -19.37
CA THR A 247 -1.92 -7.25 -18.30
C THR A 247 -1.16 -6.78 -17.05
N VAL A 248 0.03 -6.20 -17.21
CA VAL A 248 0.80 -5.67 -16.07
C VAL A 248 0.12 -4.45 -15.47
N ALA A 249 -0.40 -3.53 -16.30
CA ALA A 249 -1.12 -2.35 -15.84
C ALA A 249 -2.40 -2.71 -15.05
N GLU A 250 -3.16 -3.70 -15.50
CA GLU A 250 -4.34 -4.23 -14.79
C GLU A 250 -3.94 -4.80 -13.42
N ARG A 251 -2.89 -5.62 -13.38
CA ARG A 251 -2.35 -6.14 -12.11
C ARG A 251 -1.86 -5.03 -11.20
N SER A 252 -1.24 -3.99 -11.73
CA SER A 252 -0.76 -2.85 -10.92
C SER A 252 -1.89 -2.08 -10.24
N TRP A 253 -3.10 -2.09 -10.80
CA TRP A 253 -4.29 -1.50 -10.19
C TRP A 253 -4.68 -2.15 -8.86
N SER A 254 -4.17 -3.33 -8.57
CA SER A 254 -4.39 -4.03 -7.29
C SER A 254 -3.98 -3.19 -6.08
N ILE A 255 -2.96 -2.32 -6.20
CA ILE A 255 -2.50 -1.47 -5.10
C ILE A 255 -3.54 -0.41 -4.72
N GLU A 256 -4.29 0.11 -5.69
CA GLU A 256 -5.40 1.04 -5.41
C GLU A 256 -6.54 0.33 -4.65
N THR A 257 -6.84 -0.90 -5.02
CA THR A 257 -7.80 -1.75 -4.30
C THR A 257 -7.31 -2.01 -2.88
N TYR A 258 -6.04 -2.35 -2.70
CA TYR A 258 -5.41 -2.52 -1.39
C TYR A 258 -5.54 -1.26 -0.53
N HIS A 259 -5.14 -0.09 -1.04
CA HIS A 259 -5.24 1.18 -0.31
C HIS A 259 -6.68 1.48 0.11
N ARG A 260 -7.65 1.24 -0.76
CA ARG A 260 -9.08 1.43 -0.47
C ARG A 260 -9.55 0.53 0.67
N VAL A 261 -9.26 -0.76 0.59
CA VAL A 261 -9.65 -1.73 1.63
C VAL A 261 -8.95 -1.45 2.95
N LEU A 262 -7.65 -1.10 2.91
CA LEU A 262 -6.87 -0.74 4.10
C LEU A 262 -7.52 0.44 4.85
N LYS A 263 -7.97 1.46 4.12
CA LYS A 263 -8.67 2.63 4.70
C LYS A 263 -10.09 2.30 5.18
N GLN A 264 -10.86 1.55 4.41
CA GLN A 264 -12.28 1.29 4.70
C GLN A 264 -12.49 0.13 5.69
N CYS A 265 -11.70 -0.93 5.60
CA CYS A 265 -11.90 -2.14 6.39
C CYS A 265 -10.94 -2.30 7.57
N CYS A 266 -9.73 -1.73 7.51
CA CYS A 266 -8.69 -1.95 8.53
C CYS A 266 -8.42 -0.73 9.40
N GLY A 267 -9.09 0.41 9.16
CA GLY A 267 -9.06 1.59 10.03
C GLY A 267 -7.71 2.30 10.10
N VAL A 268 -6.83 2.17 9.11
CA VAL A 268 -5.46 2.69 9.10
C VAL A 268 -5.36 4.20 9.37
N GLU A 269 -6.35 4.98 8.95
CA GLU A 269 -6.41 6.44 9.16
C GLU A 269 -6.98 6.85 10.51
N ARG A 270 -7.56 5.91 11.29
CA ARG A 270 -8.47 6.26 12.40
C ARG A 270 -7.82 6.35 13.78
N ALA A 271 -6.58 5.84 13.95
CA ALA A 271 -5.92 5.91 15.26
C ALA A 271 -5.60 7.34 15.69
N GLN A 272 -5.83 7.63 16.97
CA GLN A 272 -5.58 8.91 17.62
C GLN A 272 -4.32 8.91 18.50
N VAL A 273 -3.53 7.83 18.49
CA VAL A 273 -2.28 7.77 19.22
C VAL A 273 -1.32 8.84 18.73
N ARG A 274 -0.67 9.56 19.66
CA ARG A 274 0.13 10.74 19.30
C ARG A 274 1.56 10.41 18.91
N SER A 275 2.18 9.41 19.58
CA SER A 275 3.60 9.10 19.36
C SER A 275 3.86 8.44 18.00
N ALA A 276 4.99 8.76 17.38
CA ALA A 276 5.45 8.18 16.12
C ALA A 276 5.49 6.66 16.17
N ARG A 277 6.05 6.08 17.23
CA ARG A 277 6.08 4.64 17.46
C ARG A 277 4.67 4.03 17.49
N GLY A 278 3.74 4.66 18.19
CA GLY A 278 2.36 4.20 18.26
C GLY A 278 1.64 4.24 16.92
N GLN A 279 1.84 5.29 16.12
CA GLN A 279 1.29 5.38 14.77
C GLN A 279 1.91 4.32 13.84
N ARG A 280 3.23 4.14 13.88
CA ARG A 280 3.94 3.11 13.09
C ARG A 280 3.40 1.71 13.40
N ASN A 281 3.23 1.38 14.68
CA ASN A 281 2.67 0.09 15.11
C ASN A 281 1.22 -0.07 14.71
N HIS A 282 0.39 0.96 14.85
CA HIS A 282 -0.99 0.93 14.39
C HIS A 282 -1.07 0.66 12.88
N ILE A 283 -0.30 1.38 12.07
CA ILE A 283 -0.27 1.22 10.62
C ILE A 283 0.17 -0.20 10.24
N GLY A 284 1.25 -0.71 10.83
CA GLY A 284 1.72 -2.07 10.60
C GLY A 284 0.67 -3.12 10.94
N MET A 285 -0.03 -2.97 12.09
CA MET A 285 -1.12 -3.88 12.46
C MET A 285 -2.35 -3.74 11.56
N SER A 286 -2.65 -2.55 11.03
CA SER A 286 -3.70 -2.36 10.02
C SER A 286 -3.38 -3.08 8.71
N ILE A 287 -2.12 -3.07 8.27
CA ILE A 287 -1.66 -3.82 7.10
C ILE A 287 -1.78 -5.33 7.33
N ARG A 288 -1.42 -5.80 8.51
CA ARG A 288 -1.57 -7.21 8.90
C ARG A 288 -3.05 -7.62 9.05
N ALA A 289 -3.94 -6.69 9.43
CA ALA A 289 -5.39 -6.90 9.40
C ALA A 289 -5.89 -7.12 7.96
N PHE A 290 -5.42 -6.30 7.01
CA PHE A 290 -5.70 -6.52 5.59
C PHE A 290 -5.22 -7.90 5.13
N LEU A 291 -4.00 -8.29 5.47
CA LEU A 291 -3.44 -9.60 5.08
C LEU A 291 -4.32 -10.77 5.55
N ARG A 292 -4.92 -10.67 6.73
CA ARG A 292 -5.86 -11.68 7.25
C ARG A 292 -7.17 -11.71 6.49
N LEU A 293 -7.71 -10.54 6.15
CA LEU A 293 -8.91 -10.43 5.33
C LEU A 293 -8.66 -10.97 3.91
N GLU A 294 -7.51 -10.69 3.32
CA GLU A 294 -7.09 -11.21 2.02
C GLU A 294 -6.96 -12.74 2.04
N ARG A 295 -6.30 -13.28 3.05
CA ARG A 295 -6.21 -14.74 3.26
C ARG A 295 -7.56 -15.38 3.39
N ASN A 296 -8.50 -14.76 4.09
CA ASN A 296 -9.88 -15.24 4.21
C ASN A 296 -10.59 -15.19 2.85
N PHE A 297 -10.47 -14.08 2.12
CA PHE A 297 -11.06 -13.94 0.80
C PHE A 297 -10.56 -15.03 -0.16
N PHE A 298 -9.27 -15.24 -0.24
CA PHE A 298 -8.68 -16.28 -1.10
C PHE A 298 -9.15 -17.69 -0.74
N ARG A 299 -9.37 -17.98 0.55
CA ARG A 299 -9.80 -19.30 1.01
C ARG A 299 -11.29 -19.56 0.88
N THR A 300 -12.12 -18.53 0.97
CA THR A 300 -13.57 -18.67 1.12
C THR A 300 -14.37 -18.01 0.02
N GLY A 301 -13.78 -17.18 -0.82
CA GLY A 301 -14.47 -16.32 -1.78
C GLY A 301 -15.26 -15.16 -1.14
N VAL A 302 -15.25 -15.03 0.19
CA VAL A 302 -15.95 -13.96 0.90
C VAL A 302 -15.11 -12.68 0.88
N SER A 303 -15.58 -11.67 0.15
CA SER A 303 -14.85 -10.40 0.01
C SER A 303 -14.59 -9.72 1.36
N TRP A 304 -13.56 -8.84 1.40
CA TRP A 304 -13.20 -8.06 2.60
C TRP A 304 -14.38 -7.26 3.15
N TYR A 305 -15.17 -6.67 2.25
CA TYR A 305 -16.36 -5.89 2.59
C TYR A 305 -17.46 -6.76 3.18
N GLU A 306 -17.71 -7.91 2.57
CA GLU A 306 -18.72 -8.85 3.05
C GLU A 306 -18.31 -9.48 4.39
N ALA A 307 -17.03 -9.82 4.58
CA ALA A 307 -16.52 -10.31 5.86
C ALA A 307 -16.79 -9.30 6.99
N LYS A 308 -16.50 -8.03 6.76
CA LYS A 308 -16.79 -6.95 7.72
C LYS A 308 -18.29 -6.72 7.90
N ALA A 309 -19.08 -6.72 6.82
CA ALA A 309 -20.52 -6.53 6.88
C ALA A 309 -21.23 -7.65 7.66
N ARG A 310 -20.75 -8.90 7.60
CA ARG A 310 -21.31 -10.03 8.38
C ARG A 310 -21.23 -9.77 9.88
N ILE A 311 -20.08 -9.30 10.38
CA ILE A 311 -19.90 -8.96 11.81
C ILE A 311 -20.93 -7.92 12.23
N ILE A 312 -21.12 -6.87 11.45
CA ILE A 312 -22.08 -5.79 11.74
C ILE A 312 -23.51 -6.31 11.67
N ARG A 313 -23.86 -7.11 10.65
CA ARG A 313 -25.21 -7.67 10.49
C ARG A 313 -25.62 -8.57 11.66
N GLU A 314 -24.69 -9.37 12.17
CA GLU A 314 -24.95 -10.22 13.34
C GLU A 314 -25.25 -9.39 14.58
N ALA A 315 -24.46 -8.35 14.85
CA ALA A 315 -24.71 -7.43 15.94
C ALA A 315 -26.06 -6.70 15.79
N VAL A 316 -26.39 -6.25 14.58
CA VAL A 316 -27.67 -5.58 14.28
C VAL A 316 -28.85 -6.55 14.48
N ARG A 317 -28.74 -7.79 14.00
CA ARG A 317 -29.78 -8.82 14.21
C ARG A 317 -30.01 -9.08 15.69
N ALA A 318 -28.93 -9.24 16.45
CA ALA A 318 -29.04 -9.44 17.90
C ALA A 318 -29.73 -8.27 18.57
N TYR A 319 -29.41 -7.03 18.20
CA TYR A 319 -30.07 -5.85 18.73
C TYR A 319 -31.56 -5.78 18.34
N ILE A 320 -31.91 -6.05 17.08
CA ILE A 320 -33.31 -6.06 16.61
C ILE A 320 -34.13 -7.12 17.35
N ALA A 321 -33.54 -8.29 17.62
CA ALA A 321 -34.19 -9.35 18.36
C ALA A 321 -34.48 -8.99 19.84
N GLN A 322 -33.58 -8.18 20.44
CA GLN A 322 -33.69 -7.71 21.82
C GLN A 322 -33.25 -6.25 21.96
N PRO A 323 -34.08 -5.28 21.52
CA PRO A 323 -33.70 -3.89 21.60
C PRO A 323 -33.50 -3.43 23.04
N LEU A 324 -32.37 -2.77 23.32
CA LEU A 324 -32.09 -2.19 24.64
C LEU A 324 -33.00 -1.03 24.99
N TYR A 325 -33.46 -0.31 23.98
CA TYR A 325 -34.35 0.86 24.14
C TYR A 325 -35.67 0.56 23.44
N LYS A 326 -36.76 0.50 24.22
CA LYS A 326 -38.12 0.47 23.71
C LYS A 326 -38.66 1.87 23.83
N LEU A 327 -39.08 2.46 22.71
CA LEU A 327 -39.90 3.67 22.75
C LEU A 327 -41.26 3.24 23.28
N THR A 328 -41.61 3.71 24.49
CA THR A 328 -42.94 3.54 25.08
C THR A 328 -43.89 4.57 24.51
#